data_67358cc7b0eb6ee9c9e4a88db04e1655
#
_entry.id   67358cc7b0eb6ee9c9e4a88db04e1655
#
_cell.length_a   1.000
_cell.length_b   1.000
_cell.length_c   1.000
_cell.angle_alpha   90.00
_cell.angle_beta   90.00
_cell.angle_gamma   90.00
#
_symmetry.space_group_name_H-M   'P 1'
#
loop_
_entity.id
_entity.type
_entity.pdbx_description
1 polymer ?
#
loop_
_entity_poly.entity_id
_entity_poly.type
_entity_poly.pdbx_seq_one_letter_code
_entity_poly.pdbx_strand_id
1 'polypeptide(L)'
;EKILELAKEEDVDVILAAGDLFEYPRPTPEVIDAVAKVLQRWKEIPIYAIPGNHDLYGSSSVWNTPVFRNIKHFHLHHEQTQTEIAEGFTLHSIPVKSRYDIQPQDELLEDVSDEDGVHIVMAHGHDLAAGTFGTHEDGIKLPIDSAKVMKKGYSLLILGHWHSWNEVQKNRVLYPGTHEQTKFSESDAGYVAIIDVIEGESEPQITKK
;
A
#
# COMPACT_ATOMS: atom_id res chain seq x y z
N GLU A 1 14.48 3.32 -7.73
CA GLU A 1 15.27 4.56 -7.65
C GLU A 1 14.45 5.75 -8.17
N LYS A 2 13.89 5.70 -9.38
CA LYS A 2 13.08 6.78 -9.98
C LYS A 2 11.92 7.26 -9.09
N ILE A 3 11.22 6.35 -8.40
CA ILE A 3 10.13 6.71 -7.47
C ILE A 3 10.66 7.61 -6.35
N LEU A 4 11.82 7.29 -5.80
CA LEU A 4 12.43 8.04 -4.70
C LEU A 4 12.97 9.41 -5.19
N GLU A 5 13.46 9.47 -6.42
CA GLU A 5 13.84 10.73 -7.08
C GLU A 5 12.61 11.63 -7.25
N LEU A 6 11.51 11.07 -7.80
CA LEU A 6 10.25 11.78 -7.96
C LEU A 6 9.67 12.24 -6.61
N ALA A 7 9.69 11.38 -5.60
CA ALA A 7 9.21 11.75 -4.26
C ALA A 7 9.96 12.95 -3.68
N LYS A 8 11.26 13.07 -3.96
CA LYS A 8 12.07 14.22 -3.57
C LYS A 8 11.76 15.47 -4.41
N GLU A 9 11.55 15.31 -5.72
CA GLU A 9 11.18 16.39 -6.63
C GLU A 9 9.82 17.00 -6.29
N GLU A 10 8.87 16.15 -5.87
CA GLU A 10 7.50 16.55 -5.47
C GLU A 10 7.38 16.93 -3.97
N ASP A 11 8.51 16.96 -3.23
CA ASP A 11 8.58 17.31 -1.80
C ASP A 11 7.62 16.49 -0.92
N VAL A 12 7.63 15.17 -1.14
CA VAL A 12 6.72 14.23 -0.49
C VAL A 12 7.15 13.99 0.96
N ASP A 13 6.21 14.06 1.90
CA ASP A 13 6.45 13.82 3.33
C ASP A 13 6.65 12.35 3.67
N VAL A 14 5.95 11.44 2.96
CA VAL A 14 5.93 10.00 3.26
C VAL A 14 5.67 9.17 2.00
N ILE A 15 6.25 7.97 1.94
CA ILE A 15 5.97 7.00 0.86
C ILE A 15 5.20 5.82 1.45
N LEU A 16 4.09 5.44 0.81
CA LEU A 16 3.28 4.28 1.16
C LEU A 16 3.41 3.20 0.09
N ALA A 17 3.79 1.99 0.51
CA ALA A 17 3.96 0.84 -0.38
C ALA A 17 2.98 -0.27 -0.02
N ALA A 18 1.92 -0.38 -0.80
CA ALA A 18 0.78 -1.24 -0.52
C ALA A 18 0.98 -2.72 -0.94
N GLY A 19 2.09 -3.32 -0.53
CA GLY A 19 2.39 -4.74 -0.73
C GLY A 19 3.07 -5.08 -2.05
N ASP A 20 3.52 -6.33 -2.17
CA ASP A 20 4.16 -6.91 -3.36
C ASP A 20 5.37 -6.10 -3.86
N LEU A 21 6.24 -5.64 -2.94
CA LEU A 21 7.53 -5.03 -3.28
C LEU A 21 8.48 -6.05 -3.95
N PHE A 22 8.26 -7.32 -3.69
CA PHE A 22 8.98 -8.42 -4.32
C PHE A 22 7.99 -9.39 -4.97
N GLU A 23 8.30 -9.81 -6.21
CA GLU A 23 7.54 -10.81 -6.97
C GLU A 23 7.52 -12.19 -6.29
N TYR A 24 8.56 -12.48 -5.50
CA TYR A 24 8.73 -13.76 -4.81
C TYR A 24 9.08 -13.55 -3.34
N PRO A 25 8.60 -14.43 -2.44
CA PRO A 25 8.89 -14.33 -1.02
C PRO A 25 10.38 -14.57 -0.68
N ARG A 26 11.13 -15.12 -1.64
CA ARG A 26 12.58 -15.39 -1.53
C ARG A 26 13.28 -14.93 -2.80
N PRO A 27 13.50 -13.64 -2.99
CA PRO A 27 14.30 -13.13 -4.09
C PRO A 27 15.77 -13.53 -3.92
N THR A 28 16.55 -13.44 -4.99
CA THR A 28 17.98 -13.76 -4.92
C THR A 28 18.75 -12.75 -4.05
N PRO A 29 19.89 -13.12 -3.47
CA PRO A 29 20.71 -12.21 -2.67
C PRO A 29 21.06 -10.90 -3.40
N GLU A 30 21.27 -10.97 -4.71
CA GLU A 30 21.60 -9.81 -5.55
C GLU A 30 20.44 -8.82 -5.61
N VAL A 31 19.19 -9.32 -5.72
CA VAL A 31 17.98 -8.49 -5.71
C VAL A 31 17.79 -7.86 -4.33
N ILE A 32 17.97 -8.63 -3.26
CA ILE A 32 17.88 -8.14 -1.88
C ILE A 32 18.88 -7.00 -1.67
N ASP A 33 20.14 -7.22 -2.06
CA ASP A 33 21.22 -6.24 -1.90
C ASP A 33 20.96 -4.97 -2.73
N ALA A 34 20.48 -5.12 -3.96
CA ALA A 34 20.15 -3.98 -4.82
C ALA A 34 19.04 -3.11 -4.22
N VAL A 35 17.93 -3.72 -3.77
CA VAL A 35 16.81 -2.99 -3.14
C VAL A 35 17.26 -2.33 -1.84
N ALA A 36 18.00 -3.06 -0.99
CA ALA A 36 18.49 -2.53 0.27
C ALA A 36 19.42 -1.32 0.07
N LYS A 37 20.31 -1.36 -0.92
CA LYS A 37 21.20 -0.24 -1.26
C LYS A 37 20.43 1.00 -1.71
N VAL A 38 19.38 0.80 -2.51
CA VAL A 38 18.50 1.91 -2.92
C VAL A 38 17.83 2.51 -1.69
N LEU A 39 17.17 1.71 -0.87
CA LEU A 39 16.50 2.20 0.34
C LEU A 39 17.48 2.87 1.32
N GLN A 40 18.67 2.32 1.53
CA GLN A 40 19.69 2.92 2.41
C GLN A 40 20.20 4.28 1.96
N ARG A 41 20.17 4.55 0.66
CA ARG A 41 20.61 5.82 0.08
C ARG A 41 19.62 6.96 0.35
N TRP A 42 18.33 6.66 0.36
CA TRP A 42 17.24 7.62 0.46
C TRP A 42 16.69 7.69 1.89
N LYS A 43 17.37 8.46 2.76
CA LYS A 43 17.09 8.50 4.21
C LYS A 43 16.15 9.63 4.62
N GLU A 44 15.82 10.52 3.71
CA GLU A 44 15.15 11.78 4.02
C GLU A 44 13.62 11.60 4.15
N ILE A 45 13.04 10.62 3.43
CA ILE A 45 11.61 10.37 3.37
C ILE A 45 11.29 9.03 4.03
N PRO A 46 10.44 8.97 5.06
CA PRO A 46 10.01 7.71 5.66
C PRO A 46 9.16 6.90 4.67
N ILE A 47 9.38 5.59 4.67
CA ILE A 47 8.66 4.63 3.81
C ILE A 47 7.92 3.67 4.72
N TYR A 48 6.59 3.61 4.58
CA TYR A 48 5.75 2.62 5.23
C TYR A 48 5.32 1.58 4.20
N ALA A 49 5.54 0.31 4.50
CA ALA A 49 5.24 -0.79 3.61
C ALA A 49 4.46 -1.88 4.35
N ILE A 50 3.60 -2.58 3.63
CA ILE A 50 2.98 -3.83 4.09
C ILE A 50 3.44 -4.98 3.19
N PRO A 51 3.50 -6.22 3.68
CA PRO A 51 3.57 -7.40 2.83
C PRO A 51 2.31 -7.56 1.99
N GLY A 52 2.49 -7.96 0.72
CA GLY A 52 1.41 -8.43 -0.13
C GLY A 52 1.35 -9.95 -0.21
N ASN A 53 0.67 -10.50 -1.22
CA ASN A 53 0.53 -11.95 -1.36
C ASN A 53 1.75 -12.61 -2.02
N HIS A 54 2.60 -11.87 -2.72
CA HIS A 54 3.84 -12.37 -3.32
C HIS A 54 5.00 -12.37 -2.33
N ASP A 55 5.04 -11.42 -1.40
CA ASP A 55 6.13 -11.21 -0.45
C ASP A 55 5.72 -11.34 1.02
N LEU A 56 4.83 -12.30 1.32
CA LEU A 56 4.31 -12.57 2.65
C LEU A 56 5.39 -12.56 3.74
N TYR A 57 5.05 -11.98 4.89
CA TYR A 57 5.90 -12.06 6.08
C TYR A 57 5.85 -13.46 6.69
N GLY A 58 7.00 -13.99 7.06
CA GLY A 58 7.13 -15.32 7.69
C GLY A 58 8.59 -15.64 8.01
N SER A 59 8.83 -16.77 8.67
CA SER A 59 10.17 -17.15 9.17
C SER A 59 11.29 -17.16 8.11
N SER A 60 10.94 -17.44 6.86
CA SER A 60 11.88 -17.47 5.72
C SER A 60 11.64 -16.37 4.70
N SER A 61 10.89 -15.34 5.06
CA SER A 61 10.59 -14.20 4.19
C SER A 61 11.81 -13.31 3.99
N VAL A 62 11.87 -12.65 2.83
CA VAL A 62 12.83 -11.58 2.53
C VAL A 62 12.83 -10.50 3.62
N TRP A 63 11.69 -10.20 4.19
CA TRP A 63 11.51 -9.19 5.23
C TRP A 63 12.24 -9.48 6.54
N ASN A 64 12.57 -10.77 6.81
CA ASN A 64 13.37 -11.18 7.95
C ASN A 64 14.88 -11.03 7.73
N THR A 65 15.28 -10.60 6.53
CA THR A 65 16.69 -10.36 6.23
C THR A 65 17.22 -9.19 7.08
N PRO A 66 18.37 -9.34 7.75
CA PRO A 66 18.89 -8.31 8.66
C PRO A 66 19.10 -6.94 7.99
N VAL A 67 19.33 -6.91 6.67
CA VAL A 67 19.57 -5.66 5.95
C VAL A 67 18.35 -4.73 6.00
N PHE A 68 17.13 -5.23 5.87
CA PHE A 68 15.92 -4.40 5.92
C PHE A 68 15.61 -3.92 7.34
N ARG A 69 15.84 -4.75 8.36
CA ARG A 69 15.64 -4.36 9.77
C ARG A 69 16.51 -3.20 10.22
N ASN A 70 17.64 -2.97 9.55
CA ASN A 70 18.59 -1.92 9.89
C ASN A 70 18.34 -0.60 9.15
N ILE A 71 17.35 -0.53 8.26
CA ILE A 71 17.00 0.69 7.53
C ILE A 71 15.95 1.47 8.38
N LYS A 72 16.41 2.49 9.09
CA LYS A 72 15.60 3.19 10.12
C LYS A 72 14.36 3.92 9.60
N HIS A 73 14.41 4.39 8.36
CA HIS A 73 13.31 5.12 7.69
C HIS A 73 12.41 4.21 6.86
N PHE A 74 12.66 2.89 6.85
CA PHE A 74 11.82 1.88 6.23
C PHE A 74 11.05 1.12 7.31
N HIS A 75 9.75 1.30 7.35
CA HIS A 75 8.83 0.75 8.36
C HIS A 75 7.97 -0.32 7.72
N LEU A 76 8.30 -1.60 7.97
CA LEU A 76 7.48 -2.71 7.52
C LEU A 76 6.41 -3.03 8.56
N HIS A 77 5.16 -2.75 8.24
CA HIS A 77 4.00 -3.13 9.04
C HIS A 77 3.54 -4.55 8.65
N HIS A 78 4.08 -5.55 9.31
CA HIS A 78 3.75 -6.96 9.05
C HIS A 78 2.64 -7.51 9.95
N GLU A 79 2.15 -6.70 10.87
CA GLU A 79 0.95 -6.88 11.68
C GLU A 79 -0.01 -5.71 11.41
N GLN A 80 -1.30 -5.90 11.71
CA GLN A 80 -2.25 -4.79 11.71
C GLN A 80 -1.74 -3.71 12.67
N THR A 81 -1.58 -2.50 12.17
CA THR A 81 -0.88 -1.44 12.88
C THR A 81 -1.58 -0.10 12.64
N GLN A 82 -1.69 0.71 13.67
CA GLN A 82 -2.03 2.13 13.58
C GLN A 82 -0.77 2.93 13.93
N THR A 83 -0.40 3.88 13.09
CA THR A 83 0.81 4.68 13.25
C THR A 83 0.52 6.12 12.84
N GLU A 84 0.83 7.06 13.71
CA GLU A 84 0.86 8.48 13.33
C GLU A 84 2.07 8.70 12.41
N ILE A 85 1.81 9.10 11.16
CA ILE A 85 2.83 9.29 10.12
C ILE A 85 3.22 10.75 9.96
N ALA A 86 2.36 11.67 10.39
CA ALA A 86 2.56 13.10 10.54
C ALA A 86 1.58 13.61 11.60
N GLU A 87 1.76 14.82 12.10
CA GLU A 87 0.84 15.42 13.09
C GLU A 87 -0.59 15.48 12.53
N GLY A 88 -1.53 14.83 13.21
CA GLY A 88 -2.93 14.72 12.79
C GLY A 88 -3.20 13.69 11.67
N PHE A 89 -2.20 12.88 11.25
CA PHE A 89 -2.36 11.88 10.19
C PHE A 89 -2.04 10.48 10.69
N THR A 90 -3.05 9.60 10.72
CA THR A 90 -2.91 8.21 11.16
C THR A 90 -3.03 7.22 10.00
N LEU A 91 -1.99 6.40 9.82
CA LEU A 91 -1.97 5.28 8.88
C LEU A 91 -2.44 4.00 9.56
N HIS A 92 -3.49 3.38 9.00
CA HIS A 92 -4.00 2.06 9.37
C HIS A 92 -3.53 1.05 8.33
N SER A 93 -2.62 0.17 8.73
CA SER A 93 -2.02 -0.81 7.84
C SER A 93 -2.62 -2.18 8.04
N ILE A 94 -3.09 -2.81 6.95
CA ILE A 94 -3.64 -4.17 6.93
C ILE A 94 -2.77 -5.04 6.01
N PRO A 95 -1.74 -5.72 6.57
CA PRO A 95 -0.86 -6.59 5.79
C PRO A 95 -1.54 -7.91 5.44
N VAL A 96 -1.18 -8.49 4.31
CA VAL A 96 -1.58 -9.83 3.93
C VAL A 96 -0.88 -10.86 4.83
N LYS A 97 -1.67 -11.74 5.46
CA LYS A 97 -1.16 -12.84 6.31
C LYS A 97 -1.20 -14.19 5.61
N SER A 98 -2.11 -14.38 4.65
CA SER A 98 -2.24 -15.60 3.86
C SER A 98 -2.73 -15.28 2.45
N ARG A 99 -2.17 -15.97 1.44
CA ARG A 99 -2.63 -15.86 0.03
C ARG A 99 -4.07 -16.33 -0.18
N TYR A 100 -4.58 -17.09 0.77
CA TYR A 100 -5.87 -17.76 0.67
C TYR A 100 -6.89 -17.19 1.66
N ASP A 101 -6.59 -16.03 2.24
CA ASP A 101 -7.50 -15.36 3.14
C ASP A 101 -8.75 -14.93 2.38
N ILE A 102 -9.92 -15.34 2.88
CA ILE A 102 -11.24 -15.01 2.34
C ILE A 102 -12.03 -14.11 3.28
N GLN A 103 -11.45 -13.76 4.43
CA GLN A 103 -12.09 -12.85 5.38
C GLN A 103 -11.99 -11.41 4.87
N PRO A 104 -13.09 -10.64 4.87
CA PRO A 104 -13.05 -9.24 4.47
C PRO A 104 -12.13 -8.42 5.37
N GLN A 105 -11.17 -7.73 4.76
CA GLN A 105 -10.18 -6.93 5.49
C GLN A 105 -10.82 -5.70 6.17
N ASP A 106 -11.92 -5.20 5.64
CA ASP A 106 -12.70 -4.10 6.24
C ASP A 106 -13.26 -4.44 7.63
N GLU A 107 -13.44 -5.74 7.95
CA GLU A 107 -13.85 -6.20 9.28
C GLU A 107 -12.78 -5.99 10.36
N LEU A 108 -11.52 -5.80 9.95
CA LEU A 108 -10.40 -5.52 10.86
C LEU A 108 -10.33 -4.04 11.28
N LEU A 109 -11.12 -3.17 10.65
CA LEU A 109 -11.13 -1.73 10.90
C LEU A 109 -12.26 -1.37 11.84
N GLU A 110 -11.99 -0.45 12.76
CA GLU A 110 -13.00 0.19 13.62
C GLU A 110 -13.50 1.49 12.99
N ASP A 111 -14.59 2.06 13.52
CA ASP A 111 -15.04 3.37 13.11
C ASP A 111 -14.07 4.42 13.64
N VAL A 112 -13.83 5.46 12.84
CA VAL A 112 -12.96 6.59 13.20
C VAL A 112 -13.75 7.91 13.08
N SER A 113 -13.28 8.96 13.75
CA SER A 113 -13.88 10.29 13.74
C SER A 113 -12.93 11.29 13.10
N ASP A 114 -13.47 12.19 12.29
CA ASP A 114 -12.72 13.33 11.74
C ASP A 114 -12.16 14.26 12.84
N GLU A 115 -12.74 14.23 14.07
CA GLU A 115 -12.21 14.96 15.22
C GLU A 115 -10.85 14.44 15.70
N ASP A 116 -10.53 13.18 15.36
CA ASP A 116 -9.28 12.52 15.70
C ASP A 116 -8.18 12.74 14.64
N GLY A 117 -8.45 13.55 13.61
CA GLY A 117 -7.55 13.83 12.48
C GLY A 117 -7.88 13.05 11.22
N VAL A 118 -6.91 12.96 10.32
CA VAL A 118 -7.03 12.26 9.03
C VAL A 118 -6.62 10.80 9.18
N HIS A 119 -7.51 9.90 8.78
CA HIS A 119 -7.28 8.46 8.85
C HIS A 119 -7.13 7.86 7.45
N ILE A 120 -5.97 7.27 7.18
CA ILE A 120 -5.60 6.65 5.89
C ILE A 120 -5.49 5.14 6.08
N VAL A 121 -6.13 4.35 5.21
CA VAL A 121 -5.96 2.89 5.19
C VAL A 121 -5.02 2.49 4.07
N MET A 122 -4.06 1.63 4.38
CA MET A 122 -3.23 0.93 3.41
C MET A 122 -3.48 -0.58 3.52
N ALA A 123 -3.96 -1.20 2.44
CA ALA A 123 -4.30 -2.61 2.38
C ALA A 123 -3.86 -3.24 1.05
N HIS A 124 -3.95 -4.56 0.94
CA HIS A 124 -3.57 -5.28 -0.27
C HIS A 124 -4.59 -6.38 -0.57
N GLY A 125 -5.32 -6.27 -1.66
CA GLY A 125 -6.36 -7.24 -2.01
C GLY A 125 -7.34 -6.75 -3.06
N HIS A 126 -8.46 -7.45 -3.16
CA HIS A 126 -9.54 -7.19 -4.11
C HIS A 126 -10.66 -6.35 -3.48
N ASP A 127 -10.91 -5.19 -4.03
CA ASP A 127 -12.06 -4.39 -3.63
C ASP A 127 -13.36 -4.97 -4.22
N LEU A 128 -14.31 -5.27 -3.36
CA LEU A 128 -15.61 -5.82 -3.74
C LEU A 128 -16.47 -4.81 -4.50
N ALA A 129 -16.24 -3.49 -4.32
CA ALA A 129 -16.96 -2.43 -5.00
C ALA A 129 -16.40 -2.13 -6.41
N ALA A 130 -15.16 -2.51 -6.69
CA ALA A 130 -14.48 -2.22 -7.97
C ALA A 130 -15.01 -3.05 -9.17
N GLY A 131 -15.99 -3.93 -8.93
CA GLY A 131 -16.53 -4.81 -9.97
C GLY A 131 -15.67 -6.04 -10.23
N THR A 132 -16.13 -6.91 -11.10
CA THR A 132 -15.61 -8.25 -11.35
C THR A 132 -14.16 -8.29 -11.83
N PHE A 133 -13.23 -8.32 -10.91
CA PHE A 133 -11.91 -8.86 -11.18
C PHE A 133 -12.00 -10.38 -10.99
N GLY A 134 -12.20 -11.11 -12.09
CA GLY A 134 -12.15 -12.56 -12.19
C GLY A 134 -12.68 -13.33 -10.98
N THR A 135 -13.93 -13.76 -11.01
CA THR A 135 -14.44 -14.78 -10.08
C THR A 135 -13.72 -16.08 -10.37
N HIS A 136 -12.67 -16.39 -9.63
CA HIS A 136 -12.11 -17.72 -9.62
C HIS A 136 -13.11 -18.68 -8.93
N GLU A 137 -13.16 -19.94 -9.37
CA GLU A 137 -14.00 -21.00 -8.80
C GLU A 137 -13.80 -21.14 -7.27
N ASP A 138 -12.66 -20.70 -6.75
CA ASP A 138 -12.28 -20.73 -5.32
C ASP A 138 -12.76 -19.52 -4.49
N GLY A 139 -13.58 -18.62 -5.06
CA GLY A 139 -14.01 -17.37 -4.41
C GLY A 139 -12.99 -16.24 -4.54
N ILE A 140 -13.38 -15.05 -4.07
CA ILE A 140 -12.53 -13.87 -4.04
C ILE A 140 -11.56 -14.00 -2.86
N LYS A 141 -10.26 -13.92 -3.15
CA LYS A 141 -9.20 -13.94 -2.13
C LYS A 141 -8.84 -12.51 -1.74
N LEU A 142 -8.49 -12.33 -0.48
CA LEU A 142 -8.11 -11.02 0.09
C LEU A 142 -9.18 -9.93 -0.17
N PRO A 143 -10.47 -10.19 0.12
CA PRO A 143 -11.52 -9.22 -0.16
C PRO A 143 -11.42 -8.02 0.79
N ILE A 144 -11.78 -6.85 0.29
CA ILE A 144 -12.03 -5.63 1.07
C ILE A 144 -13.24 -4.93 0.48
N ASP A 145 -14.13 -4.41 1.32
CA ASP A 145 -15.27 -3.62 0.88
C ASP A 145 -14.97 -2.13 1.11
N SER A 146 -14.52 -1.44 0.07
CA SER A 146 -14.16 -0.03 0.16
C SER A 146 -15.34 0.85 0.59
N ALA A 147 -16.56 0.51 0.20
CA ALA A 147 -17.73 1.26 0.61
C ALA A 147 -17.98 1.16 2.14
N LYS A 148 -17.69 0.02 2.75
CA LYS A 148 -17.74 -0.13 4.20
C LYS A 148 -16.59 0.63 4.87
N VAL A 149 -15.37 0.57 4.32
CA VAL A 149 -14.23 1.36 4.83
C VAL A 149 -14.58 2.84 4.87
N MET A 150 -15.08 3.39 3.76
CA MET A 150 -15.46 4.81 3.70
C MET A 150 -16.57 5.18 4.69
N LYS A 151 -17.53 4.29 4.94
CA LYS A 151 -18.59 4.51 5.93
C LYS A 151 -18.10 4.56 7.38
N LYS A 152 -16.95 3.98 7.66
CA LYS A 152 -16.30 3.99 8.99
C LYS A 152 -15.54 5.30 9.29
N GLY A 153 -15.56 6.29 8.37
CA GLY A 153 -14.96 7.61 8.58
C GLY A 153 -13.55 7.78 7.99
N TYR A 154 -12.98 6.78 7.32
CA TYR A 154 -11.65 6.89 6.71
C TYR A 154 -11.63 7.88 5.55
N SER A 155 -10.57 8.69 5.48
CA SER A 155 -10.41 9.72 4.47
C SER A 155 -9.90 9.17 3.14
N LEU A 156 -9.06 8.12 3.19
CA LEU A 156 -8.39 7.55 2.02
C LEU A 156 -8.15 6.05 2.21
N LEU A 157 -8.38 5.26 1.16
CA LEU A 157 -7.99 3.86 1.07
C LEU A 157 -7.05 3.65 -0.11
N ILE A 158 -5.82 3.22 0.18
CA ILE A 158 -4.80 2.88 -0.80
C ILE A 158 -4.69 1.36 -0.87
N LEU A 159 -4.85 0.81 -2.08
CA LEU A 159 -4.87 -0.63 -2.31
C LEU A 159 -3.72 -1.07 -3.24
N GLY A 160 -3.01 -2.12 -2.85
CA GLY A 160 -2.17 -2.90 -3.74
C GLY A 160 -2.90 -4.11 -4.32
N HIS A 161 -2.20 -4.96 -5.08
CA HIS A 161 -2.67 -6.18 -5.73
C HIS A 161 -3.10 -5.99 -7.20
N TRP A 162 -3.82 -4.92 -7.55
CA TRP A 162 -4.17 -4.62 -8.91
C TRP A 162 -3.05 -3.83 -9.61
N HIS A 163 -2.62 -4.30 -10.80
CA HIS A 163 -1.44 -3.76 -11.48
C HIS A 163 -1.69 -2.52 -12.33
N SER A 164 -2.94 -2.26 -12.70
CA SER A 164 -3.32 -1.07 -13.46
C SER A 164 -3.87 0.02 -12.52
N TRP A 165 -3.68 1.27 -12.91
CA TRP A 165 -4.30 2.39 -12.21
C TRP A 165 -5.82 2.24 -12.19
N ASN A 166 -6.42 2.36 -11.02
CA ASN A 166 -7.87 2.33 -10.87
C ASN A 166 -8.31 3.18 -9.67
N GLU A 167 -8.97 4.26 -9.94
CA GLU A 167 -9.65 5.08 -8.95
C GLU A 167 -11.08 4.55 -8.77
N VAL A 168 -11.27 3.64 -7.81
CA VAL A 168 -12.58 3.03 -7.52
C VAL A 168 -13.59 4.06 -7.03
N GLN A 169 -13.14 4.96 -6.19
CA GLN A 169 -13.86 6.16 -5.79
C GLN A 169 -12.92 7.36 -5.92
N LYS A 170 -13.33 8.35 -6.71
CA LYS A 170 -12.52 9.52 -7.00
C LYS A 170 -11.98 10.16 -5.70
N ASN A 171 -10.69 10.42 -5.67
CA ASN A 171 -9.96 11.01 -4.56
C ASN A 171 -10.06 10.28 -3.21
N ARG A 172 -10.65 9.09 -3.15
CA ARG A 172 -10.93 8.38 -1.90
C ARG A 172 -10.43 6.93 -1.87
N VAL A 173 -10.56 6.21 -2.98
CA VAL A 173 -10.19 4.78 -3.07
C VAL A 173 -9.40 4.54 -4.33
N LEU A 174 -8.12 4.12 -4.18
CA LEU A 174 -7.17 4.05 -5.28
C LEU A 174 -6.35 2.76 -5.27
N TYR A 175 -6.23 2.16 -6.45
CA TYR A 175 -5.11 1.30 -6.85
C TYR A 175 -4.14 2.14 -7.69
N PRO A 176 -2.94 2.48 -7.24
CA PRO A 176 -1.95 3.19 -8.06
C PRO A 176 -1.40 2.30 -9.19
N GLY A 177 -1.57 0.99 -9.08
CA GLY A 177 -1.00 0.04 -10.02
C GLY A 177 0.50 -0.20 -9.79
N THR A 178 1.15 -0.83 -10.76
CA THR A 178 2.60 -1.03 -10.78
C THR A 178 3.30 0.16 -11.42
N HIS A 179 4.45 0.53 -10.90
CA HIS A 179 5.30 1.61 -11.44
C HIS A 179 6.02 1.24 -12.75
N GLU A 180 5.97 -0.03 -13.14
CA GLU A 180 6.45 -0.55 -14.43
C GLU A 180 5.45 -1.59 -14.95
N GLN A 181 5.17 -1.56 -16.25
CA GLN A 181 4.33 -2.57 -16.87
C GLN A 181 5.04 -3.93 -16.84
N THR A 182 4.42 -4.93 -16.23
CA THR A 182 4.97 -6.29 -16.10
C THR A 182 4.37 -7.27 -17.11
N LYS A 183 3.17 -6.96 -17.66
CA LYS A 183 2.43 -7.80 -18.62
C LYS A 183 1.74 -6.94 -19.68
N PHE A 184 1.58 -7.47 -20.87
CA PHE A 184 0.88 -6.80 -21.99
C PHE A 184 -0.60 -6.46 -21.71
N SER A 185 -1.22 -7.15 -20.74
CA SER A 185 -2.62 -6.92 -20.34
C SER A 185 -2.79 -5.75 -19.36
N GLU A 186 -1.71 -5.18 -18.86
CA GLU A 186 -1.72 -4.03 -17.94
C GLU A 186 -1.77 -2.74 -18.77
N SER A 187 -2.96 -2.33 -19.14
CA SER A 187 -3.16 -1.20 -20.09
C SER A 187 -2.90 0.17 -19.48
N ASP A 188 -2.86 0.28 -18.16
CA ASP A 188 -2.72 1.55 -17.42
C ASP A 188 -1.77 1.36 -16.21
N ALA A 189 -0.55 0.92 -16.48
CA ALA A 189 0.55 0.74 -15.55
C ALA A 189 1.71 1.70 -15.88
N GLY A 190 2.69 1.78 -15.01
CA GLY A 190 3.86 2.66 -15.21
C GLY A 190 3.74 3.99 -14.47
N TYR A 191 2.92 4.05 -13.42
CA TYR A 191 2.62 5.27 -12.68
C TYR A 191 2.82 5.08 -11.18
N VAL A 192 2.89 6.23 -10.50
CA VAL A 192 2.73 6.34 -9.05
C VAL A 192 1.68 7.41 -8.76
N ALA A 193 1.09 7.35 -7.57
CA ALA A 193 0.17 8.37 -7.08
C ALA A 193 0.92 9.38 -6.21
N ILE A 194 0.82 10.65 -6.53
CA ILE A 194 1.10 11.75 -5.59
C ILE A 194 -0.24 12.15 -5.00
N ILE A 195 -0.33 12.14 -3.67
CA ILE A 195 -1.58 12.35 -2.94
C ILE A 195 -1.37 13.48 -1.94
N ASP A 196 -2.05 14.58 -2.15
CA ASP A 196 -2.07 15.70 -1.22
C ASP A 196 -3.27 15.53 -0.28
N VAL A 197 -3.00 15.39 1.01
CA VAL A 197 -4.01 15.28 2.06
C VAL A 197 -3.82 16.42 3.02
N ILE A 198 -4.82 17.30 3.13
CA ILE A 198 -4.75 18.49 3.97
C ILE A 198 -5.79 18.37 5.07
N GLU A 199 -5.33 18.52 6.33
CA GLU A 199 -6.22 18.50 7.49
C GLU A 199 -7.30 19.59 7.35
N GLY A 200 -8.56 19.22 7.58
CA GLY A 200 -9.71 20.11 7.45
C GLY A 200 -10.27 20.26 6.04
N GLU A 201 -9.61 19.70 5.01
CA GLU A 201 -10.19 19.58 3.67
C GLU A 201 -11.03 18.30 3.54
N SER A 202 -12.10 18.36 2.77
CA SER A 202 -13.08 17.27 2.68
C SER A 202 -12.58 16.07 1.86
N GLU A 203 -11.63 16.28 0.94
CA GLU A 203 -11.15 15.23 0.03
C GLU A 203 -9.67 15.41 -0.31
N PRO A 204 -8.88 14.32 -0.33
CA PRO A 204 -7.53 14.30 -0.88
C PRO A 204 -7.50 14.71 -2.36
N GLN A 205 -6.37 15.20 -2.82
CA GLN A 205 -6.12 15.42 -4.24
C GLN A 205 -5.13 14.37 -4.75
N ILE A 206 -5.52 13.63 -5.79
CA ILE A 206 -4.71 12.53 -6.35
C ILE A 206 -4.20 12.94 -7.73
N THR A 207 -2.89 12.93 -7.89
CA THR A 207 -2.20 13.18 -9.16
C THR A 207 -1.47 11.93 -9.61
N LYS A 208 -1.72 11.54 -10.86
CA LYS A 208 -1.06 10.42 -11.54
C LYS A 208 0.24 10.91 -12.18
N LYS A 209 1.38 10.32 -11.81
CA LYS A 209 2.72 10.69 -12.32
C LYS A 209 3.44 9.51 -12.98
#